data_abb04a674134a13ab4a013faf7dd1ff5
#
_entry.id   abb04a674134a13ab4a013faf7dd1ff5
#
_cell.length_a   1.000
_cell.length_b   1.000
_cell.length_c   1.000
_cell.angle_alpha   90.00
_cell.angle_beta   90.00
_cell.angle_gamma   90.00
#
_symmetry.space_group_name_H-M   'P 1'
#
loop_
_entity.id
_entity.type
_entity.pdbx_description
1 polymer ?
#
loop_
_entity_poly.entity_id
_entity_poly.type
_entity_poly.pdbx_seq_one_letter_code
_entity_poly.pdbx_strand_id
1 'polypeptide(L)'
;GVEYEYSFSFMHDEIITETLYYYPNGRKSLVFSRDESRGTEKKDIYEFKTVIKRPFDVADNTSKKTLYISRASQMDREIAQKIFLFFCNDIVLDYQVANIDSLDNLFKERKEQMLEVLRTADSDIIDFKIQNNAITTFHRTNPSVAFDFETEESEGTKTLFRMMVRMIGIIHEGKMLLVDEIDNSLHTQLVEFVIGMFNHSDHAQLIYTTHNTHLLNTDFQRRDQVYFVNKRE
;
A
#
# COMPACT_ATOMS: atom_id res chain seq x y z
N GLY A 1 -14.98 7.22 -10.36
CA GLY A 1 -14.98 7.44 -8.90
C GLY A 1 -15.03 8.92 -8.56
N VAL A 2 -15.19 9.27 -7.30
CA VAL A 2 -15.09 10.64 -6.79
C VAL A 2 -13.71 10.81 -6.20
N GLU A 3 -13.00 11.87 -6.62
CA GLU A 3 -11.70 12.24 -6.07
C GLU A 3 -11.87 12.93 -4.71
N TYR A 4 -10.94 12.66 -3.78
CA TYR A 4 -10.88 13.28 -2.46
C TYR A 4 -9.48 13.82 -2.20
N GLU A 5 -9.41 14.95 -1.49
CA GLU A 5 -8.17 15.54 -1.00
C GLU A 5 -8.29 15.69 0.52
N TYR A 6 -7.50 14.93 1.25
CA TYR A 6 -7.50 14.93 2.71
C TYR A 6 -6.13 15.35 3.23
N SER A 7 -6.13 16.28 4.16
CA SER A 7 -4.92 16.79 4.80
C SER A 7 -5.14 17.02 6.28
N PHE A 8 -4.08 16.84 7.06
CA PHE A 8 -4.06 17.21 8.48
C PHE A 8 -2.65 17.60 8.90
N SER A 9 -2.58 18.37 9.98
CA SER A 9 -1.34 18.68 10.68
C SER A 9 -1.50 18.40 12.17
N PHE A 10 -0.39 18.02 12.80
CA PHE A 10 -0.36 17.76 14.24
C PHE A 10 0.92 18.32 14.85
N MET A 11 0.85 18.60 16.16
CA MET A 11 1.99 18.97 16.96
C MET A 11 1.96 18.17 18.26
N HIS A 12 3.07 17.48 18.55
CA HIS A 12 3.13 16.47 19.62
C HIS A 12 2.05 15.39 19.42
N ASP A 13 1.00 15.40 20.22
CA ASP A 13 -0.11 14.45 20.18
C ASP A 13 -1.47 15.12 19.91
N GLU A 14 -1.47 16.41 19.50
CA GLU A 14 -2.68 17.17 19.20
C GLU A 14 -2.79 17.48 17.70
N ILE A 15 -3.98 17.33 17.16
CA ILE A 15 -4.33 17.73 15.79
C ILE A 15 -4.53 19.24 15.78
N ILE A 16 -3.79 19.93 14.91
CA ILE A 16 -3.86 21.39 14.75
C ILE A 16 -4.84 21.76 13.65
N THR A 17 -4.70 21.13 12.48
CA THR A 17 -5.60 21.33 11.35
C THR A 17 -6.04 19.99 10.77
N GLU A 18 -7.25 19.98 10.18
CA GLU A 18 -7.74 18.80 9.45
C GLU A 18 -8.74 19.27 8.39
N THR A 19 -8.55 18.88 7.14
CA THR A 19 -9.38 19.37 6.04
C THR A 19 -9.66 18.23 5.06
N LEU A 20 -10.91 18.15 4.61
CA LEU A 20 -11.34 17.24 3.56
C LEU A 20 -12.07 18.02 2.47
N TYR A 21 -11.59 17.83 1.24
CA TYR A 21 -12.28 18.23 0.03
C TYR A 21 -12.72 17.00 -0.76
N TYR A 22 -13.73 17.17 -1.59
CA TYR A 22 -14.12 16.20 -2.59
C TYR A 22 -14.37 16.91 -3.93
N TYR A 23 -14.36 16.18 -5.03
CA TYR A 23 -14.46 16.74 -6.37
C TYR A 23 -15.68 16.17 -7.10
N PRO A 24 -16.92 16.56 -6.72
CA PRO A 24 -18.10 16.17 -7.47
C PRO A 24 -18.04 16.81 -8.86
N ASN A 25 -18.07 15.98 -9.91
CA ASN A 25 -17.96 16.43 -11.29
C ASN A 25 -16.68 17.28 -11.58
N GLY A 26 -15.57 16.93 -10.94
CA GLY A 26 -14.28 17.60 -11.13
C GLY A 26 -14.15 18.98 -10.49
N ARG A 27 -15.10 19.42 -9.67
CA ARG A 27 -15.04 20.72 -8.99
C ARG A 27 -14.71 20.54 -7.51
N LYS A 28 -13.67 21.23 -7.03
CA LYS A 28 -13.25 21.22 -5.63
C LYS A 28 -14.36 21.78 -4.73
N SER A 29 -14.80 20.99 -3.76
CA SER A 29 -15.81 21.37 -2.78
C SER A 29 -15.37 20.95 -1.38
N LEU A 30 -15.47 21.86 -0.41
CA LEU A 30 -15.14 21.57 0.99
C LEU A 30 -16.19 20.62 1.57
N VAL A 31 -15.71 19.58 2.26
CA VAL A 31 -16.53 18.71 3.12
C VAL A 31 -16.51 19.25 4.53
N PHE A 32 -15.31 19.39 5.10
CA PHE A 32 -15.10 20.07 6.39
C PHE A 32 -13.67 20.64 6.47
N SER A 33 -13.52 21.62 7.36
CA SER A 33 -12.22 22.13 7.80
C SER A 33 -12.25 22.30 9.32
N ARG A 34 -11.20 21.85 9.97
CA ARG A 34 -10.90 22.05 11.39
C ARG A 34 -9.61 22.84 11.51
N ASP A 35 -9.60 23.83 12.41
CA ASP A 35 -8.42 24.63 12.73
C ASP A 35 -8.51 25.07 14.18
N GLU A 36 -7.71 24.45 15.05
CA GLU A 36 -7.70 24.69 16.50
C GLU A 36 -7.21 26.09 16.87
N SER A 37 -6.59 26.83 15.95
CA SER A 37 -6.14 28.20 16.17
C SER A 37 -7.26 29.25 16.09
N ARG A 38 -8.41 28.90 15.49
CA ARG A 38 -9.52 29.85 15.25
C ARG A 38 -10.30 30.21 16.50
N GLY A 39 -10.26 29.39 17.57
CA GLY A 39 -10.99 29.67 18.79
C GLY A 39 -11.03 28.49 19.75
N THR A 40 -11.91 28.57 20.73
CA THR A 40 -12.11 27.52 21.75
C THR A 40 -13.43 26.79 21.60
N GLU A 41 -14.41 27.39 20.94
CA GLU A 41 -15.70 26.77 20.71
C GLU A 41 -15.70 25.98 19.38
N LYS A 42 -16.40 24.85 19.37
CA LYS A 42 -16.44 23.98 18.19
C LYS A 42 -16.94 24.68 16.93
N LYS A 43 -17.86 25.61 17.06
CA LYS A 43 -18.38 26.42 15.93
C LYS A 43 -17.32 27.33 15.30
N ASP A 44 -16.31 27.75 16.05
CA ASP A 44 -15.22 28.61 15.55
C ASP A 44 -14.11 27.77 14.93
N ILE A 45 -13.85 26.60 15.53
CA ILE A 45 -12.81 25.66 15.10
C ILE A 45 -13.20 24.96 13.79
N TYR A 46 -14.49 24.62 13.61
CA TYR A 46 -14.95 23.80 12.49
C TYR A 46 -15.77 24.58 11.48
N GLU A 47 -15.49 24.37 10.21
CA GLU A 47 -16.34 24.76 9.08
C GLU A 47 -16.84 23.51 8.38
N PHE A 48 -18.16 23.40 8.13
CA PHE A 48 -18.81 22.31 7.47
C PHE A 48 -19.61 22.76 6.27
N LYS A 49 -19.67 21.92 5.23
CA LYS A 49 -20.65 22.04 4.15
C LYS A 49 -21.70 20.93 4.27
N THR A 50 -22.67 20.93 3.40
CA THR A 50 -23.90 20.10 3.50
C THR A 50 -23.70 18.61 3.32
N VAL A 51 -22.50 18.14 3.03
CA VAL A 51 -22.20 16.74 2.71
C VAL A 51 -22.25 15.82 3.94
N ILE A 52 -21.86 16.33 5.11
CA ILE A 52 -21.89 15.56 6.35
C ILE A 52 -23.17 15.90 7.14
N LYS A 53 -23.96 14.88 7.46
CA LYS A 53 -25.15 15.04 8.30
C LYS A 53 -24.77 15.21 9.77
N ARG A 54 -25.43 16.17 10.46
CA ARG A 54 -25.20 16.45 11.88
C ARG A 54 -23.70 16.55 12.26
N PRO A 55 -22.92 17.42 11.60
CA PRO A 55 -21.46 17.43 11.76
C PRO A 55 -21.02 17.86 13.15
N PHE A 56 -21.78 18.72 13.84
CA PHE A 56 -21.45 19.18 15.19
C PHE A 56 -21.63 18.10 16.25
N ASP A 57 -22.54 17.13 16.09
CA ASP A 57 -22.63 15.96 16.97
C ASP A 57 -21.30 15.20 17.01
N VAL A 58 -20.61 15.13 15.87
CA VAL A 58 -19.29 14.50 15.76
C VAL A 58 -18.21 15.40 16.36
N ALA A 59 -18.22 16.69 16.03
CA ALA A 59 -17.23 17.66 16.53
C ALA A 59 -17.22 17.75 18.05
N ASP A 60 -18.40 17.75 18.68
CA ASP A 60 -18.55 17.82 20.13
C ASP A 60 -17.97 16.57 20.82
N ASN A 61 -18.00 15.42 20.13
CA ASN A 61 -17.42 14.17 20.61
C ASN A 61 -15.98 13.91 20.10
N THR A 62 -15.35 14.92 19.48
CA THR A 62 -13.98 14.80 18.96
C THR A 62 -13.02 15.58 19.85
N SER A 63 -12.05 14.87 20.44
CA SER A 63 -10.97 15.47 21.21
C SER A 63 -9.90 16.08 20.30
N LYS A 64 -8.99 16.88 20.87
CA LYS A 64 -7.82 17.40 20.13
C LYS A 64 -6.87 16.30 19.64
N LYS A 65 -6.84 15.14 20.30
CA LYS A 65 -5.97 14.01 19.96
C LYS A 65 -6.57 13.07 18.90
N THR A 66 -7.80 13.31 18.47
CA THR A 66 -8.54 12.46 17.55
C THR A 66 -8.83 13.19 16.25
N LEU A 67 -8.55 12.56 15.12
CA LEU A 67 -8.98 13.06 13.82
C LEU A 67 -10.50 13.05 13.73
N TYR A 68 -11.08 14.14 13.22
CA TYR A 68 -12.51 14.27 12.98
C TYR A 68 -13.02 13.16 12.07
N ILE A 69 -12.25 12.83 10.99
CA ILE A 69 -12.61 11.79 10.04
C ILE A 69 -12.77 10.42 10.72
N SER A 70 -11.89 10.09 11.68
CA SER A 70 -11.95 8.83 12.44
C SER A 70 -13.20 8.79 13.33
N ARG A 71 -13.50 9.88 14.03
CA ARG A 71 -14.71 9.94 14.85
C ARG A 71 -15.98 9.92 14.01
N ALA A 72 -15.99 10.64 12.89
CA ALA A 72 -17.11 10.68 11.96
C ALA A 72 -17.38 9.28 11.35
N SER A 73 -16.34 8.52 11.04
CA SER A 73 -16.47 7.12 10.58
C SER A 73 -17.12 6.23 11.64
N GLN A 74 -16.70 6.34 12.90
CA GLN A 74 -17.29 5.61 14.03
C GLN A 74 -18.77 5.97 14.30
N MET A 75 -19.17 7.17 13.90
CA MET A 75 -20.55 7.68 14.03
C MET A 75 -21.35 7.55 12.72
N ASP A 76 -21.00 6.61 11.86
CA ASP A 76 -21.70 6.25 10.63
C ASP A 76 -21.89 7.39 9.62
N ARG A 77 -20.88 8.27 9.45
CA ARG A 77 -20.88 9.27 8.39
C ARG A 77 -20.27 8.66 7.13
N GLU A 78 -21.08 8.38 6.12
CA GLU A 78 -20.71 7.64 4.90
C GLU A 78 -19.41 8.14 4.24
N ILE A 79 -19.27 9.48 4.07
CA ILE A 79 -18.06 10.02 3.44
C ILE A 79 -16.82 9.78 4.30
N ALA A 80 -16.95 9.86 5.61
CA ALA A 80 -15.86 9.59 6.54
C ALA A 80 -15.50 8.11 6.58
N GLN A 81 -16.50 7.22 6.52
CA GLN A 81 -16.26 5.77 6.43
C GLN A 81 -15.47 5.41 5.17
N LYS A 82 -15.81 5.98 4.02
CA LYS A 82 -15.07 5.73 2.77
C LYS A 82 -13.59 6.11 2.88
N ILE A 83 -13.30 7.28 3.43
CA ILE A 83 -11.91 7.73 3.60
C ILE A 83 -11.19 6.88 4.65
N PHE A 84 -11.83 6.58 5.77
CA PHE A 84 -11.25 5.75 6.83
C PHE A 84 -10.94 4.33 6.33
N LEU A 85 -11.86 3.71 5.61
CA LEU A 85 -11.68 2.37 5.05
C LEU A 85 -10.59 2.33 4.00
N PHE A 86 -10.40 3.37 3.20
CA PHE A 86 -9.25 3.48 2.29
C PHE A 86 -7.93 3.37 3.06
N PHE A 87 -7.76 4.12 4.16
CA PHE A 87 -6.54 4.03 4.96
C PHE A 87 -6.35 2.66 5.64
N CYS A 88 -7.44 2.00 6.02
CA CYS A 88 -7.37 0.70 6.70
C CYS A 88 -7.18 -0.48 5.75
N ASN A 89 -7.76 -0.44 4.57
CA ASN A 89 -7.88 -1.61 3.70
C ASN A 89 -7.03 -1.51 2.43
N ASP A 90 -6.82 -0.28 1.91
CA ASP A 90 -6.20 -0.09 0.59
C ASP A 90 -4.74 0.34 0.69
N ILE A 91 -4.27 0.75 1.89
CA ILE A 91 -2.86 1.03 2.15
C ILE A 91 -2.23 -0.16 2.88
N VAL A 92 -1.17 -0.70 2.31
CA VAL A 92 -0.40 -1.83 2.83
C VAL A 92 0.97 -1.33 3.24
N LEU A 93 1.35 -1.57 4.51
CA LEU A 93 2.64 -1.17 5.08
C LEU A 93 3.60 -2.36 5.25
N ASP A 94 3.08 -3.58 5.19
CA ASP A 94 3.86 -4.79 5.36
C ASP A 94 3.58 -5.78 4.22
N TYR A 95 4.61 -6.05 3.42
CA TYR A 95 4.56 -7.00 2.32
C TYR A 95 5.13 -8.37 2.68
N GLN A 96 5.68 -8.55 3.89
CA GLN A 96 6.35 -9.78 4.29
C GLN A 96 5.37 -10.90 4.68
N VAL A 97 4.15 -10.53 5.06
CA VAL A 97 3.12 -11.50 5.47
C VAL A 97 2.16 -11.78 4.31
N ALA A 98 2.20 -13.00 3.78
CA ALA A 98 1.24 -13.45 2.77
C ALA A 98 0.35 -14.56 3.33
N ASN A 99 -0.96 -14.45 3.09
CA ASN A 99 -1.87 -15.57 3.27
C ASN A 99 -2.05 -16.25 1.90
N ILE A 100 -1.63 -17.50 1.81
CA ILE A 100 -1.58 -18.27 0.54
C ILE A 100 -2.96 -18.84 0.17
N ASP A 101 -3.90 -18.89 1.12
CA ASP A 101 -5.14 -19.66 1.01
C ASP A 101 -6.14 -19.19 -0.06
N SER A 102 -5.93 -18.03 -0.70
CA SER A 102 -6.89 -17.45 -1.66
C SER A 102 -6.34 -17.26 -3.09
N LEU A 103 -5.18 -17.84 -3.43
CA LEU A 103 -4.38 -17.37 -4.57
C LEU A 103 -4.27 -18.34 -5.75
N ASP A 104 -4.96 -19.50 -5.74
CA ASP A 104 -4.84 -20.53 -6.80
C ASP A 104 -5.04 -20.00 -8.23
N ASN A 105 -5.99 -19.09 -8.44
CA ASN A 105 -6.22 -18.52 -9.77
C ASN A 105 -5.14 -17.50 -10.14
N LEU A 106 -4.70 -16.70 -9.18
CA LEU A 106 -3.69 -15.66 -9.36
C LEU A 106 -2.33 -16.27 -9.73
N PHE A 107 -1.98 -17.42 -9.12
CA PHE A 107 -0.77 -18.16 -9.43
C PHE A 107 -0.75 -18.68 -10.86
N LYS A 108 -1.89 -19.14 -11.38
CA LYS A 108 -1.96 -19.62 -12.76
C LYS A 108 -1.69 -18.51 -13.78
N GLU A 109 -2.24 -17.32 -13.53
CA GLU A 109 -2.07 -16.17 -14.42
C GLU A 109 -0.67 -15.56 -14.37
N ARG A 110 0.01 -15.64 -13.22
CA ARG A 110 1.30 -14.99 -12.99
C ARG A 110 2.49 -15.95 -12.83
N LYS A 111 2.27 -17.24 -13.12
CA LYS A 111 3.24 -18.30 -12.87
C LYS A 111 4.61 -18.03 -13.51
N GLU A 112 4.63 -17.61 -14.77
CA GLU A 112 5.89 -17.34 -15.48
C GLU A 112 6.68 -16.18 -14.85
N GLN A 113 5.99 -15.12 -14.43
CA GLN A 113 6.62 -14.00 -13.74
C GLN A 113 7.22 -14.43 -12.40
N MET A 114 6.51 -15.28 -11.65
CA MET A 114 7.01 -15.83 -10.39
C MET A 114 8.22 -16.72 -10.60
N LEU A 115 8.22 -17.56 -11.64
CA LEU A 115 9.36 -18.41 -11.99
C LEU A 115 10.59 -17.59 -12.38
N GLU A 116 10.40 -16.49 -13.11
CA GLU A 116 11.50 -15.58 -13.45
C GLU A 116 12.17 -15.04 -12.19
N VAL A 117 11.39 -14.60 -11.21
CA VAL A 117 11.91 -14.10 -9.93
C VAL A 117 12.56 -15.21 -9.11
N LEU A 118 11.93 -16.38 -9.00
CA LEU A 118 12.51 -17.51 -8.27
C LEU A 118 13.87 -17.90 -8.81
N ARG A 119 14.04 -17.84 -10.12
CA ARG A 119 15.34 -18.11 -10.79
C ARG A 119 16.43 -17.08 -10.45
N THR A 120 16.07 -15.90 -9.96
CA THR A 120 17.07 -14.95 -9.44
C THR A 120 17.66 -15.39 -8.10
N ALA A 121 16.89 -16.10 -7.27
CA ALA A 121 17.34 -16.65 -6.01
C ALA A 121 17.97 -18.05 -6.18
N ASP A 122 17.36 -18.89 -7.01
CA ASP A 122 17.87 -20.20 -7.36
C ASP A 122 17.63 -20.48 -8.85
N SER A 123 18.69 -20.40 -9.65
CA SER A 123 18.66 -20.61 -11.10
C SER A 123 18.33 -22.03 -11.51
N ASP A 124 18.37 -23.00 -10.58
CA ASP A 124 18.05 -24.40 -10.84
C ASP A 124 16.54 -24.68 -10.79
N ILE A 125 15.72 -23.81 -10.19
CA ILE A 125 14.27 -23.94 -10.17
C ILE A 125 13.71 -23.71 -11.58
N ILE A 126 13.04 -24.73 -12.12
CA ILE A 126 12.45 -24.70 -13.47
C ILE A 126 10.93 -24.61 -13.46
N ASP A 127 10.28 -25.13 -12.42
CA ASP A 127 8.83 -25.13 -12.28
C ASP A 127 8.41 -25.21 -10.81
N PHE A 128 7.18 -24.80 -10.51
CA PHE A 128 6.51 -25.06 -9.24
C PHE A 128 5.04 -25.42 -9.47
N LYS A 129 4.45 -26.13 -8.51
CA LYS A 129 3.01 -26.46 -8.48
C LYS A 129 2.44 -26.16 -7.12
N ILE A 130 1.19 -25.71 -7.11
CA ILE A 130 0.42 -25.49 -5.88
C ILE A 130 -0.78 -26.44 -5.95
N GLN A 131 -0.92 -27.31 -4.97
CA GLN A 131 -2.04 -28.25 -4.85
C GLN A 131 -2.42 -28.38 -3.38
N ASN A 132 -3.68 -28.17 -3.05
CA ASN A 132 -4.21 -28.26 -1.67
C ASN A 132 -3.36 -27.46 -0.66
N ASN A 133 -3.00 -26.20 -1.01
CA ASN A 133 -2.14 -25.33 -0.23
C ASN A 133 -0.70 -25.82 0.01
N ALA A 134 -0.31 -26.92 -0.60
CA ALA A 134 1.07 -27.38 -0.63
C ALA A 134 1.78 -26.91 -1.91
N ILE A 135 3.00 -26.44 -1.76
CA ILE A 135 3.85 -25.99 -2.87
C ILE A 135 4.92 -27.04 -3.08
N THR A 136 5.13 -27.41 -4.34
CA THR A 136 6.23 -28.26 -4.77
C THR A 136 7.04 -27.56 -5.84
N THR A 137 8.36 -27.69 -5.79
CA THR A 137 9.29 -27.16 -6.78
C THR A 137 9.92 -28.26 -7.60
N PHE A 138 10.40 -27.93 -8.79
CA PHE A 138 11.10 -28.82 -9.71
C PHE A 138 12.40 -28.17 -10.14
N HIS A 139 13.49 -28.91 -10.07
CA HIS A 139 14.83 -28.40 -10.35
C HIS A 139 15.38 -29.00 -11.65
N ARG A 140 16.23 -28.23 -12.33
CA ARG A 140 16.84 -28.60 -13.60
C ARG A 140 17.70 -29.87 -13.46
N THR A 141 18.39 -30.00 -12.33
CA THR A 141 19.22 -31.14 -12.01
C THR A 141 18.42 -32.46 -11.91
N ASN A 142 17.14 -32.38 -11.45
CA ASN A 142 16.26 -33.55 -11.32
C ASN A 142 14.82 -33.19 -11.72
N PRO A 143 14.50 -33.00 -12.99
CA PRO A 143 13.21 -32.45 -13.43
C PRO A 143 11.98 -33.30 -13.09
N SER A 144 12.18 -34.60 -12.84
CA SER A 144 11.10 -35.54 -12.51
C SER A 144 10.85 -35.69 -11.00
N VAL A 145 11.70 -35.09 -10.17
CA VAL A 145 11.57 -35.15 -8.71
C VAL A 145 10.85 -33.88 -8.22
N ALA A 146 9.79 -34.09 -7.45
CA ALA A 146 9.09 -33.03 -6.78
C ALA A 146 9.71 -32.78 -5.39
N PHE A 147 10.14 -31.56 -5.14
CA PHE A 147 10.71 -31.14 -3.86
C PHE A 147 9.63 -30.44 -3.04
N ASP A 148 9.52 -30.76 -1.78
CA ASP A 148 8.63 -30.06 -0.87
C ASP A 148 9.19 -28.67 -0.55
N PHE A 149 8.42 -27.64 -0.90
CA PHE A 149 8.86 -26.25 -0.77
C PHE A 149 9.20 -25.85 0.66
N GLU A 150 8.41 -26.29 1.63
CA GLU A 150 8.58 -25.88 3.03
C GLU A 150 9.77 -26.56 3.72
N THR A 151 10.10 -27.79 3.33
CA THR A 151 11.13 -28.60 3.98
C THR A 151 12.43 -28.68 3.21
N GLU A 152 12.42 -28.56 1.89
CA GLU A 152 13.56 -28.82 1.02
C GLU A 152 14.15 -27.55 0.36
N GLU A 153 13.38 -26.46 0.28
CA GLU A 153 13.90 -25.20 -0.26
C GLU A 153 14.65 -24.34 0.77
N SER A 154 15.52 -23.45 0.27
CA SER A 154 16.24 -22.51 1.12
C SER A 154 15.31 -21.47 1.73
N GLU A 155 15.67 -20.96 2.92
CA GLU A 155 14.90 -19.87 3.55
C GLU A 155 14.86 -18.59 2.69
N GLY A 156 15.90 -18.33 1.89
CA GLY A 156 15.91 -17.23 0.93
C GLY A 156 14.87 -17.42 -0.17
N THR A 157 14.78 -18.60 -0.76
CA THR A 157 13.78 -18.96 -1.78
C THR A 157 12.36 -18.84 -1.24
N LYS A 158 12.13 -19.35 -0.01
CA LYS A 158 10.82 -19.27 0.66
C LYS A 158 10.40 -17.83 0.93
N THR A 159 11.30 -17.02 1.47
CA THR A 159 11.03 -15.60 1.75
C THR A 159 10.70 -14.86 0.48
N LEU A 160 11.47 -15.05 -0.58
CA LEU A 160 11.24 -14.44 -1.88
C LEU A 160 9.89 -14.84 -2.47
N PHE A 161 9.54 -16.12 -2.43
CA PHE A 161 8.26 -16.62 -2.93
C PHE A 161 7.08 -15.99 -2.18
N ARG A 162 7.10 -16.01 -0.85
CA ARG A 162 6.03 -15.41 -0.02
C ARG A 162 5.86 -13.91 -0.28
N MET A 163 6.98 -13.20 -0.45
CA MET A 163 6.96 -11.79 -0.79
C MET A 163 6.32 -11.54 -2.16
N MET A 164 6.70 -12.31 -3.20
CA MET A 164 6.09 -12.20 -4.53
C MET A 164 4.59 -12.43 -4.50
N VAL A 165 4.16 -13.48 -3.80
CA VAL A 165 2.74 -13.78 -3.59
C VAL A 165 2.00 -12.57 -3.04
N ARG A 166 2.56 -11.95 -2.01
CA ARG A 166 1.96 -10.77 -1.39
C ARG A 166 1.90 -9.58 -2.35
N MET A 167 2.98 -9.31 -3.09
CA MET A 167 3.02 -8.21 -4.06
C MET A 167 2.03 -8.41 -5.21
N ILE A 168 1.95 -9.62 -5.75
CA ILE A 168 0.96 -9.96 -6.78
C ILE A 168 -0.47 -9.77 -6.24
N GLY A 169 -0.74 -10.16 -5.00
CA GLY A 169 -2.02 -9.92 -4.35
C GLY A 169 -2.35 -8.43 -4.23
N ILE A 170 -1.40 -7.61 -3.76
CA ILE A 170 -1.54 -6.14 -3.66
C ILE A 170 -1.86 -5.51 -5.02
N ILE A 171 -1.15 -5.94 -6.06
CA ILE A 171 -1.35 -5.45 -7.43
C ILE A 171 -2.73 -5.87 -7.97
N HIS A 172 -3.12 -7.12 -7.75
CA HIS A 172 -4.43 -7.63 -8.20
C HIS A 172 -5.59 -6.91 -7.51
N GLU A 173 -5.45 -6.63 -6.23
CA GLU A 173 -6.45 -5.91 -5.45
C GLU A 173 -6.46 -4.38 -5.72
N GLY A 174 -5.51 -3.88 -6.50
CA GLY A 174 -5.39 -2.46 -6.83
C GLY A 174 -5.03 -1.59 -5.63
N LYS A 175 -4.29 -2.13 -4.67
CA LYS A 175 -3.92 -1.45 -3.42
C LYS A 175 -2.65 -0.62 -3.56
N MET A 176 -2.43 0.24 -2.57
CA MET A 176 -1.21 1.04 -2.42
C MET A 176 -0.25 0.34 -1.45
N LEU A 177 0.99 0.13 -1.88
CA LEU A 177 2.07 -0.39 -1.03
C LEU A 177 3.02 0.75 -0.65
N LEU A 178 3.25 0.94 0.64
CA LEU A 178 4.25 1.86 1.18
C LEU A 178 5.42 1.05 1.74
N VAL A 179 6.63 1.33 1.28
CA VAL A 179 7.85 0.63 1.72
C VAL A 179 8.92 1.63 2.10
N ASP A 180 9.39 1.56 3.33
CA ASP A 180 10.57 2.30 3.74
C ASP A 180 11.83 1.49 3.47
N GLU A 181 12.83 2.13 2.83
CA GLU A 181 14.12 1.49 2.45
C GLU A 181 13.92 0.15 1.70
N ILE A 182 13.26 0.18 0.55
CA ILE A 182 12.91 -1.03 -0.23
C ILE A 182 14.13 -1.91 -0.57
N ASP A 183 15.31 -1.31 -0.66
CA ASP A 183 16.58 -1.98 -0.96
C ASP A 183 17.28 -2.56 0.29
N ASN A 184 16.80 -2.31 1.48
CA ASN A 184 17.45 -2.78 2.72
C ASN A 184 17.38 -4.32 2.89
N SER A 185 16.35 -4.94 2.34
CA SER A 185 16.11 -6.39 2.45
C SER A 185 16.15 -7.13 1.12
N LEU A 186 16.35 -6.44 -0.02
CA LEU A 186 16.20 -7.00 -1.35
C LEU A 186 17.41 -6.69 -2.23
N HIS A 187 17.83 -7.68 -3.01
CA HIS A 187 18.82 -7.45 -4.06
C HIS A 187 18.29 -6.48 -5.12
N THR A 188 19.14 -5.59 -5.66
CA THR A 188 18.74 -4.52 -6.60
C THR A 188 17.88 -5.02 -7.76
N GLN A 189 18.22 -6.15 -8.39
CA GLN A 189 17.44 -6.73 -9.49
C GLN A 189 16.02 -7.09 -9.09
N LEU A 190 15.83 -7.55 -7.86
CA LEU A 190 14.50 -7.85 -7.33
C LEU A 190 13.68 -6.59 -7.08
N VAL A 191 14.32 -5.53 -6.58
CA VAL A 191 13.66 -4.22 -6.42
C VAL A 191 13.21 -3.68 -7.78
N GLU A 192 14.06 -3.74 -8.80
CA GLU A 192 13.73 -3.36 -10.18
C GLU A 192 12.55 -4.15 -10.72
N PHE A 193 12.52 -5.46 -10.49
CA PHE A 193 11.42 -6.32 -10.89
C PHE A 193 10.10 -5.91 -10.21
N VAL A 194 10.12 -5.67 -8.90
CA VAL A 194 8.95 -5.21 -8.13
C VAL A 194 8.43 -3.87 -8.66
N ILE A 195 9.32 -2.90 -8.86
CA ILE A 195 8.96 -1.59 -9.42
C ILE A 195 8.34 -1.79 -10.81
N GLY A 196 8.93 -2.65 -11.64
CA GLY A 196 8.40 -2.99 -12.95
C GLY A 196 6.98 -3.55 -12.91
N MET A 197 6.69 -4.45 -11.97
CA MET A 197 5.33 -5.00 -11.81
C MET A 197 4.30 -3.91 -11.47
N PHE A 198 4.62 -2.99 -10.56
CA PHE A 198 3.73 -1.89 -10.20
C PHE A 198 3.57 -0.88 -11.35
N ASN A 199 4.63 -0.58 -12.09
CA ASN A 199 4.58 0.32 -13.25
C ASN A 199 3.70 -0.21 -14.40
N HIS A 200 3.49 -1.52 -14.48
CA HIS A 200 2.59 -2.15 -15.45
C HIS A 200 1.17 -2.33 -14.92
N SER A 201 0.89 -1.91 -13.69
CA SER A 201 -0.46 -1.96 -13.12
C SER A 201 -1.21 -0.66 -13.36
N ASP A 202 -2.47 -0.77 -13.79
CA ASP A 202 -3.34 0.40 -13.99
C ASP A 202 -3.97 0.89 -12.68
N HIS A 203 -3.92 0.10 -11.61
CA HIS A 203 -4.71 0.35 -10.40
C HIS A 203 -3.90 0.33 -9.10
N ALA A 204 -2.80 -0.42 -9.05
CA ALA A 204 -1.96 -0.49 -7.86
C ALA A 204 -0.91 0.63 -7.85
N GLN A 205 -0.51 1.05 -6.66
CA GLN A 205 0.49 2.09 -6.49
C GLN A 205 1.59 1.64 -5.52
N LEU A 206 2.85 1.93 -5.86
CA LEU A 206 4.00 1.74 -5.00
C LEU A 206 4.59 3.10 -4.63
N ILE A 207 4.73 3.36 -3.34
CA ILE A 207 5.48 4.50 -2.80
C ILE A 207 6.60 3.92 -1.92
N TYR A 208 7.83 4.25 -2.20
CA TYR A 208 8.96 3.73 -1.45
C TYR A 208 10.06 4.75 -1.25
N THR A 209 10.86 4.56 -0.21
CA THR A 209 12.13 5.24 -0.01
C THR A 209 13.29 4.33 -0.36
N THR A 210 14.41 4.90 -0.78
CA THR A 210 15.63 4.17 -1.10
C THR A 210 16.86 5.07 -0.99
N HIS A 211 18.00 4.48 -0.65
CA HIS A 211 19.30 5.11 -0.77
C HIS A 211 20.07 4.64 -2.01
N ASN A 212 19.51 3.70 -2.78
CA ASN A 212 20.15 3.10 -3.94
C ASN A 212 20.01 3.98 -5.18
N THR A 213 21.07 4.66 -5.56
CA THR A 213 21.12 5.53 -6.75
C THR A 213 20.98 4.79 -8.09
N HIS A 214 21.16 3.46 -8.14
CA HIS A 214 20.92 2.67 -9.35
C HIS A 214 19.44 2.70 -9.75
N LEU A 215 18.53 2.87 -8.79
CA LEU A 215 17.08 2.96 -9.04
C LEU A 215 16.66 4.30 -9.66
N LEU A 216 17.58 5.27 -9.80
CA LEU A 216 17.34 6.54 -10.52
C LEU A 216 17.39 6.37 -12.05
N ASN A 217 17.59 5.15 -12.54
CA ASN A 217 17.61 4.88 -13.97
C ASN A 217 16.27 5.20 -14.63
N THR A 218 16.27 6.05 -15.64
CA THR A 218 15.09 6.50 -16.39
C THR A 218 14.40 5.38 -17.20
N ASP A 219 15.06 4.23 -17.35
CA ASP A 219 14.46 3.05 -18.00
C ASP A 219 13.37 2.41 -17.12
N PHE A 220 13.45 2.59 -15.79
CA PHE A 220 12.50 2.05 -14.82
C PHE A 220 11.53 3.08 -14.28
N GLN A 221 11.94 4.35 -14.23
CA GLN A 221 11.16 5.41 -13.58
C GLN A 221 11.14 6.69 -14.40
N ARG A 222 9.99 7.34 -14.43
CA ARG A 222 9.86 8.67 -14.99
C ARG A 222 10.39 9.69 -13.98
N ARG A 223 10.94 10.80 -14.48
CA ARG A 223 11.50 11.87 -13.63
C ARG A 223 10.47 12.48 -12.67
N ASP A 224 9.21 12.51 -13.06
CA ASP A 224 8.10 13.03 -12.26
C ASP A 224 7.71 12.11 -11.09
N GLN A 225 8.21 10.87 -11.05
CA GLN A 225 8.00 9.91 -9.96
C GLN A 225 9.08 10.01 -8.87
N VAL A 226 10.16 10.75 -9.09
CA VAL A 226 11.32 10.79 -8.19
C VAL A 226 11.31 12.08 -7.36
N TYR A 227 11.38 11.94 -6.04
CA TYR A 227 11.43 13.05 -5.09
C TYR A 227 12.70 12.93 -4.24
N PHE A 228 13.44 14.03 -4.11
CA PHE A 228 14.61 14.10 -3.24
C PHE A 228 14.23 14.72 -1.90
N VAL A 229 14.59 14.04 -0.81
CA VAL A 229 14.34 14.52 0.56
C VAL A 229 15.66 15.03 1.14
N ASN A 230 15.71 16.32 1.49
CA ASN A 230 16.86 16.93 2.15
C ASN A 230 16.49 17.34 3.58
N LYS A 231 17.32 16.97 4.54
CA LYS A 231 17.21 17.50 5.90
C LYS A 231 17.68 18.96 5.89
N ARG A 232 16.83 19.89 6.30
CA ARG A 232 17.26 21.28 6.58
C ARG A 232 17.92 21.28 7.96
N GLU A 233 19.08 21.90 8.05
CA GLU A 233 19.77 22.19 9.31
C GLU A 233 18.97 23.19 10.15
#